data_a794bda1c252dd6a7bde9aeea2d3fb79
#
_entry.id   a794bda1c252dd6a7bde9aeea2d3fb79
#
_cell.length_a   1.000
_cell.length_b   1.000
_cell.length_c   1.000
_cell.angle_alpha   90.00
_cell.angle_beta   90.00
_cell.angle_gamma   90.00
#
_symmetry.space_group_name_H-M   'P 1'
#
loop_
_entity.id
_entity.type
_entity.pdbx_description
1 polymer ?
#
loop_
_entity_poly.entity_id
_entity_poly.type
_entity_poly.pdbx_seq_one_letter_code
_entity_poly.pdbx_strand_id
1 'polypeptide(L)'
;MTQGQDLLTGSVPKKLIRFAFPLFLANLLQALYNVVDMLVVGKIVGKTGLAAISNASMLCFIINSICIGLTMGGSVLVAQCKGANDQTGQRDTIGMLFFLSLVGSAVVTILGLAIYEALFQALNVPTAIQMVVVNTAYLLVTGMLNQFGTPVAAASGVGLKINTFAGMHCWAIGQAITAMVGQCLGAGQIERARKVVRSGLLLNLAVTAAVAVAVQLLAEPLICMFDGTSPEVIRCGVQYLRTCCSINSLIYAAMYTLDSFAIGVGAAHVAMVNALLDAVVVRLPVGWLLAFPLSLGFSGIYLGQALSPILPALVGLVYFKSRVWEGRTPVHKPPAQGSRNE
;
A
#
# COMPACT_ATOMS: atom_id res chain seq x y z
N MET A 1 -13.10 -12.59 26.02
CA MET A 1 -11.85 -12.06 25.47
C MET A 1 -11.33 -13.06 24.46
N THR A 2 -11.40 -12.75 23.18
CA THR A 2 -10.90 -13.60 22.11
C THR A 2 -9.40 -13.80 22.30
N GLN A 3 -8.99 -15.04 22.60
CA GLN A 3 -7.59 -15.43 22.65
C GLN A 3 -6.94 -14.97 21.36
N GLY A 4 -6.05 -13.99 21.43
CA GLY A 4 -5.33 -13.47 20.27
C GLY A 4 -4.72 -14.64 19.50
N GLN A 5 -4.97 -14.73 18.22
CA GLN A 5 -4.57 -15.88 17.40
C GLN A 5 -3.07 -16.11 17.55
N ASP A 6 -2.72 -17.29 18.05
CA ASP A 6 -1.33 -17.72 18.08
C ASP A 6 -0.86 -17.99 16.64
N LEU A 7 0.02 -17.13 16.13
CA LEU A 7 0.58 -17.22 14.77
C LEU A 7 1.89 -18.04 14.73
N LEU A 8 2.40 -18.45 15.91
CA LEU A 8 3.68 -19.13 16.04
C LEU A 8 3.62 -20.64 15.81
N THR A 9 2.42 -21.26 15.92
CA THR A 9 2.23 -22.71 15.76
C THR A 9 1.42 -23.05 14.51
N GLY A 10 1.36 -24.31 14.11
CA GLY A 10 0.52 -24.81 13.01
C GLY A 10 0.92 -24.37 11.59
N SER A 11 0.03 -24.62 10.61
CA SER A 11 0.24 -24.37 9.19
C SER A 11 0.28 -22.87 8.88
N VAL A 12 1.39 -22.40 8.33
CA VAL A 12 1.60 -20.98 7.96
C VAL A 12 0.62 -20.50 6.90
N PRO A 13 0.39 -21.20 5.78
CA PRO A 13 -0.53 -20.73 4.75
C PRO A 13 -1.96 -20.55 5.26
N LYS A 14 -2.46 -21.54 6.02
CA LYS A 14 -3.82 -21.49 6.58
C LYS A 14 -4.01 -20.31 7.54
N LYS A 15 -3.02 -20.04 8.38
CA LYS A 15 -3.07 -18.90 9.32
C LYS A 15 -2.96 -17.57 8.59
N LEU A 16 -2.11 -17.49 7.57
CA LEU A 16 -1.96 -16.29 6.74
C LEU A 16 -3.28 -15.93 6.06
N ILE A 17 -3.93 -16.88 5.41
CA ILE A 17 -5.24 -16.66 4.76
C ILE A 17 -6.28 -16.22 5.79
N ARG A 18 -6.37 -16.95 6.93
CA ARG A 18 -7.34 -16.64 7.98
C ARG A 18 -7.15 -15.25 8.58
N PHE A 19 -5.90 -14.76 8.63
CA PHE A 19 -5.57 -13.44 9.15
C PHE A 19 -5.74 -12.34 8.09
N ALA A 20 -5.35 -12.61 6.84
CA ALA A 20 -5.45 -11.66 5.73
C ALA A 20 -6.90 -11.43 5.27
N PHE A 21 -7.78 -12.43 5.35
CA PHE A 21 -9.14 -12.33 4.83
C PHE A 21 -9.99 -11.24 5.52
N PRO A 22 -10.04 -11.12 6.86
CA PRO A 22 -10.74 -10.01 7.52
C PRO A 22 -10.16 -8.64 7.15
N LEU A 23 -8.82 -8.54 7.03
CA LEU A 23 -8.15 -7.29 6.63
C LEU A 23 -8.50 -6.90 5.19
N PHE A 24 -8.56 -7.89 4.29
CA PHE A 24 -9.02 -7.68 2.92
C PHE A 24 -10.46 -7.16 2.89
N LEU A 25 -11.36 -7.78 3.66
CA LEU A 25 -12.76 -7.37 3.73
C LEU A 25 -12.90 -5.94 4.29
N ALA A 26 -12.13 -5.59 5.32
CA ALA A 26 -12.12 -4.24 5.88
C ALA A 26 -11.64 -3.19 4.85
N ASN A 27 -10.55 -3.47 4.12
CA ASN A 27 -10.05 -2.58 3.07
C ASN A 27 -11.05 -2.45 1.91
N LEU A 28 -11.72 -3.54 1.54
CA LEU A 28 -12.75 -3.54 0.50
C LEU A 28 -13.96 -2.70 0.91
N LEU A 29 -14.44 -2.86 2.15
CA LEU A 29 -15.55 -2.07 2.68
C LEU A 29 -15.21 -0.57 2.72
N GLN A 30 -13.99 -0.22 3.11
CA GLN A 30 -13.52 1.16 3.12
C GLN A 30 -13.49 1.75 1.69
N ALA A 31 -13.05 0.97 0.72
CA ALA A 31 -13.03 1.41 -0.68
C ALA A 31 -14.45 1.59 -1.23
N LEU A 32 -15.37 0.67 -0.92
CA LEU A 32 -16.78 0.78 -1.29
C LEU A 32 -17.43 2.02 -0.65
N TYR A 33 -17.14 2.29 0.63
CA TYR A 33 -17.60 3.50 1.30
C TYR A 33 -17.16 4.76 0.55
N ASN A 34 -15.90 4.88 0.17
CA ASN A 34 -15.38 6.03 -0.59
C ASN A 34 -16.08 6.20 -1.95
N VAL A 35 -16.41 5.09 -2.62
CA VAL A 35 -17.13 5.12 -3.91
C VAL A 35 -18.58 5.59 -3.70
N VAL A 36 -19.27 5.05 -2.69
CA VAL A 36 -20.65 5.44 -2.37
C VAL A 36 -20.71 6.91 -1.97
N ASP A 37 -19.79 7.38 -1.14
CA ASP A 37 -19.71 8.79 -0.72
C ASP A 37 -19.56 9.72 -1.93
N MET A 38 -18.63 9.39 -2.83
CA MET A 38 -18.43 10.16 -4.07
C MET A 38 -19.66 10.13 -4.98
N LEU A 39 -20.38 9.01 -5.08
CA LEU A 39 -21.61 8.89 -5.86
C LEU A 39 -22.76 9.72 -5.29
N VAL A 40 -22.94 9.68 -3.96
CA VAL A 40 -23.99 10.41 -3.27
C VAL A 40 -23.78 11.92 -3.43
N VAL A 41 -22.57 12.38 -3.16
CA VAL A 41 -22.27 13.82 -3.28
C VAL A 41 -22.27 14.29 -4.74
N GLY A 42 -21.79 13.47 -5.66
CA GLY A 42 -21.85 13.79 -7.08
C GLY A 42 -23.28 13.97 -7.58
N LYS A 43 -24.23 13.14 -7.08
CA LYS A 43 -25.65 13.24 -7.46
C LYS A 43 -26.41 14.37 -6.75
N ILE A 44 -26.11 14.63 -5.47
CA ILE A 44 -26.88 15.58 -4.64
C ILE A 44 -26.33 17.01 -4.75
N VAL A 45 -25.01 17.17 -4.69
CA VAL A 45 -24.32 18.48 -4.63
C VAL A 45 -23.75 18.90 -5.98
N GLY A 46 -23.55 17.93 -6.89
CA GLY A 46 -23.03 18.17 -8.23
C GLY A 46 -21.52 18.45 -8.26
N LYS A 47 -21.05 19.13 -9.33
CA LYS A 47 -19.62 19.33 -9.60
C LYS A 47 -18.86 20.07 -8.48
N THR A 48 -19.50 21.03 -7.83
CA THR A 48 -18.91 21.82 -6.74
C THR A 48 -18.67 20.96 -5.49
N GLY A 49 -19.61 20.07 -5.17
CA GLY A 49 -19.46 19.11 -4.07
C GLY A 49 -18.37 18.08 -4.32
N LEU A 50 -18.26 17.59 -5.56
CA LEU A 50 -17.18 16.67 -5.95
C LEU A 50 -15.79 17.31 -5.81
N ALA A 51 -15.64 18.59 -6.19
CA ALA A 51 -14.38 19.32 -6.01
C ALA A 51 -14.04 19.51 -4.51
N ALA A 52 -15.04 19.87 -3.70
CA ALA A 52 -14.86 20.05 -2.26
C ALA A 52 -14.45 18.74 -1.56
N ILE A 53 -15.11 17.61 -1.89
CA ILE A 53 -14.74 16.28 -1.35
C ILE A 53 -13.36 15.85 -1.82
N SER A 54 -13.00 16.11 -3.06
CA SER A 54 -11.66 15.77 -3.54
C SER A 54 -10.58 16.49 -2.73
N ASN A 55 -10.74 17.77 -2.46
CA ASN A 55 -9.82 18.55 -1.63
C ASN A 55 -9.81 18.10 -0.17
N ALA A 56 -10.98 17.82 0.43
CA ALA A 56 -11.08 17.30 1.78
C ALA A 56 -10.46 15.90 1.91
N SER A 57 -10.68 15.04 0.93
CA SER A 57 -10.09 13.69 0.89
C SER A 57 -8.57 13.71 0.85
N MET A 58 -7.98 14.70 0.22
CA MET A 58 -6.53 14.89 0.21
C MET A 58 -5.98 15.18 1.60
N LEU A 59 -6.63 16.06 2.36
CA LEU A 59 -6.29 16.35 3.76
C LEU A 59 -6.44 15.11 4.64
N CYS A 60 -7.58 14.44 4.53
CA CYS A 60 -7.83 13.20 5.24
C CYS A 60 -6.79 12.13 4.91
N PHE A 61 -6.32 12.05 3.66
CA PHE A 61 -5.28 11.09 3.25
C PHE A 61 -3.95 11.36 3.95
N ILE A 62 -3.53 12.62 4.09
CA ILE A 62 -2.28 12.97 4.79
C ILE A 62 -2.37 12.57 6.27
N ILE A 63 -3.44 12.98 6.94
CA ILE A 63 -3.67 12.66 8.35
C ILE A 63 -3.71 11.14 8.55
N ASN A 64 -4.46 10.45 7.69
CA ASN A 64 -4.57 8.99 7.71
C ASN A 64 -3.22 8.30 7.48
N SER A 65 -2.39 8.81 6.58
CA SER A 65 -1.04 8.27 6.31
C SER A 65 -0.13 8.38 7.55
N ILE A 66 -0.20 9.49 8.29
CA ILE A 66 0.53 9.65 9.55
C ILE A 66 0.02 8.66 10.59
N CYS A 67 -1.30 8.54 10.75
CA CYS A 67 -1.93 7.59 11.68
C CYS A 67 -1.56 6.14 11.34
N ILE A 68 -1.61 5.77 10.05
CA ILE A 68 -1.21 4.43 9.58
C ILE A 68 0.27 4.18 9.90
N GLY A 69 1.16 5.15 9.66
CA GLY A 69 2.58 5.00 9.94
C GLY A 69 2.86 4.75 11.42
N LEU A 70 2.25 5.53 12.32
CA LEU A 70 2.34 5.34 13.77
C LEU A 70 1.77 3.99 14.21
N THR A 71 0.59 3.64 13.72
CA THR A 71 -0.08 2.37 14.05
C THR A 71 0.71 1.17 13.54
N MET A 72 1.32 1.27 12.36
CA MET A 72 2.15 0.20 11.81
C MET A 72 3.40 -0.03 12.65
N GLY A 73 4.12 1.02 13.05
CA GLY A 73 5.26 0.91 13.96
C GLY A 73 4.88 0.23 15.29
N GLY A 74 3.80 0.69 15.87
CA GLY A 74 3.28 0.09 17.12
C GLY A 74 2.80 -1.35 16.97
N SER A 75 2.15 -1.70 15.85
CA SER A 75 1.70 -3.07 15.60
C SER A 75 2.85 -4.06 15.49
N VAL A 76 3.98 -3.66 14.91
CA VAL A 76 5.20 -4.47 14.85
C VAL A 76 5.75 -4.71 16.25
N LEU A 77 5.81 -3.67 17.09
CA LEU A 77 6.30 -3.79 18.46
C LEU A 77 5.41 -4.70 19.30
N VAL A 78 4.09 -4.52 19.23
CA VAL A 78 3.11 -5.42 19.89
C VAL A 78 3.26 -6.86 19.40
N ALA A 79 3.47 -7.07 18.11
CA ALA A 79 3.68 -8.39 17.52
C ALA A 79 4.96 -9.05 18.07
N GLN A 80 6.05 -8.28 18.19
CA GLN A 80 7.32 -8.75 18.77
C GLN A 80 7.19 -9.10 20.25
N CYS A 81 6.57 -8.23 21.06
CA CYS A 81 6.30 -8.51 22.47
C CYS A 81 5.46 -9.78 22.64
N LYS A 82 4.43 -9.95 21.81
CA LYS A 82 3.62 -11.17 21.82
C LYS A 82 4.42 -12.40 21.41
N GLY A 83 5.29 -12.28 20.42
CA GLY A 83 6.19 -13.36 20.01
C GLY A 83 7.17 -13.75 21.11
N ALA A 84 7.69 -12.79 21.86
CA ALA A 84 8.57 -12.98 23.01
C ALA A 84 7.84 -13.47 24.29
N ASN A 85 6.49 -13.61 24.23
CA ASN A 85 5.63 -13.91 25.38
C ASN A 85 5.76 -12.90 26.54
N ASP A 86 6.15 -11.65 26.21
CA ASP A 86 6.23 -10.55 27.15
C ASP A 86 4.88 -9.84 27.24
N GLN A 87 4.06 -10.25 28.21
CA GLN A 87 2.73 -9.69 28.44
C GLN A 87 2.79 -8.25 28.97
N THR A 88 3.82 -7.92 29.74
CA THR A 88 3.99 -6.58 30.31
C THR A 88 4.35 -5.59 29.22
N GLY A 89 5.38 -5.86 28.42
CA GLY A 89 5.77 -5.04 27.30
C GLY A 89 4.66 -4.91 26.24
N GLN A 90 3.88 -5.98 26.01
CA GLN A 90 2.72 -5.92 25.13
C GLN A 90 1.65 -4.95 25.67
N ARG A 91 1.31 -5.02 26.96
CA ARG A 91 0.31 -4.17 27.60
C ARG A 91 0.75 -2.69 27.61
N ASP A 92 2.01 -2.44 27.95
CA ASP A 92 2.59 -1.10 27.99
C ASP A 92 2.62 -0.48 26.59
N THR A 93 3.02 -1.25 25.59
CA THR A 93 3.03 -0.80 24.18
C THR A 93 1.62 -0.45 23.71
N ILE A 94 0.61 -1.30 24.00
CA ILE A 94 -0.79 -1.02 23.63
C ILE A 94 -1.29 0.23 24.37
N GLY A 95 -1.00 0.37 25.66
CA GLY A 95 -1.37 1.54 26.45
C GLY A 95 -0.75 2.82 25.90
N MET A 96 0.55 2.79 25.55
CA MET A 96 1.26 3.91 24.97
C MET A 96 0.72 4.28 23.59
N LEU A 97 0.40 3.30 22.74
CA LEU A 97 -0.23 3.55 21.44
C LEU A 97 -1.61 4.19 21.58
N PHE A 98 -2.41 3.70 22.54
CA PHE A 98 -3.73 4.27 22.80
C PHE A 98 -3.61 5.71 23.29
N PHE A 99 -2.71 5.98 24.22
CA PHE A 99 -2.43 7.33 24.72
C PHE A 99 -1.94 8.26 23.60
N LEU A 100 -0.97 7.82 22.79
CA LEU A 100 -0.47 8.60 21.64
C LEU A 100 -1.57 8.87 20.61
N SER A 101 -2.43 7.89 20.36
CA SER A 101 -3.57 8.08 19.44
C SER A 101 -4.59 9.07 19.98
N LEU A 102 -4.86 9.02 21.29
CA LEU A 102 -5.79 9.95 21.95
C LEU A 102 -5.25 11.39 21.93
N VAL A 103 -3.98 11.56 22.34
CA VAL A 103 -3.30 12.87 22.33
C VAL A 103 -3.16 13.39 20.91
N GLY A 104 -2.71 12.52 19.98
CA GLY A 104 -2.57 12.88 18.56
C GLY A 104 -3.89 13.32 17.94
N SER A 105 -5.00 12.59 18.22
CA SER A 105 -6.31 12.96 17.70
C SER A 105 -6.81 14.29 18.31
N ALA A 106 -6.59 14.52 19.61
CA ALA A 106 -6.94 15.78 20.25
C ALA A 106 -6.15 16.96 19.65
N VAL A 107 -4.82 16.79 19.46
CA VAL A 107 -3.97 17.80 18.84
C VAL A 107 -4.41 18.10 17.41
N VAL A 108 -4.64 17.06 16.59
CA VAL A 108 -5.10 17.23 15.20
C VAL A 108 -6.48 17.90 15.16
N THR A 109 -7.39 17.56 16.09
CA THR A 109 -8.72 18.16 16.15
C THR A 109 -8.63 19.64 16.57
N ILE A 110 -7.88 19.95 17.62
CA ILE A 110 -7.72 21.33 18.11
C ILE A 110 -7.02 22.20 17.04
N LEU A 111 -5.94 21.72 16.45
CA LEU A 111 -5.26 22.41 15.36
C LEU A 111 -6.17 22.54 14.13
N GLY A 112 -6.88 21.48 13.77
CA GLY A 112 -7.84 21.50 12.67
C GLY A 112 -8.92 22.56 12.87
N LEU A 113 -9.53 22.63 14.05
CA LEU A 113 -10.55 23.63 14.39
C LEU A 113 -10.00 25.04 14.55
N ALA A 114 -8.75 25.18 15.02
CA ALA A 114 -8.14 26.52 15.24
C ALA A 114 -7.63 27.15 13.94
N ILE A 115 -7.21 26.35 12.98
CA ILE A 115 -6.53 26.81 11.77
C ILE A 115 -7.20 26.39 10.46
N TYR A 116 -8.45 25.84 10.52
CA TYR A 116 -9.09 25.31 9.31
C TYR A 116 -9.21 26.37 8.20
N GLU A 117 -9.55 27.62 8.52
CA GLU A 117 -9.63 28.71 7.53
C GLU A 117 -8.25 29.08 6.99
N ALA A 118 -7.25 29.26 7.88
CA ALA A 118 -5.88 29.52 7.49
C ALA A 118 -5.26 28.32 6.75
N LEU A 119 -5.61 27.09 7.15
CA LEU A 119 -5.17 25.87 6.47
C LEU A 119 -5.79 25.77 5.07
N PHE A 120 -7.07 26.04 4.92
CA PHE A 120 -7.70 26.06 3.59
C PHE A 120 -7.16 27.17 2.68
N GLN A 121 -6.79 28.33 3.25
CA GLN A 121 -6.14 29.41 2.50
C GLN A 121 -4.63 29.14 2.26
N ALA A 122 -3.91 28.56 3.22
CA ALA A 122 -2.49 28.25 3.13
C ALA A 122 -2.20 26.90 2.45
N LEU A 123 -3.13 25.95 2.45
CA LEU A 123 -3.02 24.65 1.81
C LEU A 123 -2.98 24.73 0.27
N ASN A 124 -3.24 25.88 -0.31
CA ASN A 124 -2.91 26.13 -1.71
C ASN A 124 -1.39 26.17 -2.00
N VAL A 125 -0.50 26.18 -0.98
CA VAL A 125 0.95 26.27 -1.23
C VAL A 125 1.78 25.13 -0.62
N PRO A 126 1.71 24.74 0.66
CA PRO A 126 2.62 23.70 1.19
C PRO A 126 2.14 22.26 1.01
N THR A 127 0.85 22.02 0.98
CA THR A 127 0.30 20.68 0.66
C THR A 127 0.47 20.37 -0.82
N ALA A 128 0.48 21.42 -1.66
CA ALA A 128 0.94 21.32 -3.03
C ALA A 128 2.38 20.76 -3.07
N ILE A 129 3.29 21.14 -2.18
CA ILE A 129 4.69 20.70 -2.26
C ILE A 129 4.86 19.23 -1.88
N GLN A 130 4.19 18.70 -0.88
CA GLN A 130 4.31 17.27 -0.50
C GLN A 130 3.43 16.37 -1.39
N MET A 131 2.25 16.82 -1.79
CA MET A 131 1.47 16.19 -2.84
C MET A 131 2.04 16.46 -4.22
N VAL A 132 2.70 17.59 -4.42
CA VAL A 132 3.49 17.85 -5.62
C VAL A 132 4.59 16.81 -5.77
N VAL A 133 5.24 16.29 -4.77
CA VAL A 133 6.26 15.23 -4.92
C VAL A 133 5.63 13.85 -5.18
N VAL A 134 4.58 13.45 -4.47
CA VAL A 134 3.93 12.15 -4.69
C VAL A 134 2.93 12.19 -5.84
N ASN A 135 2.11 13.24 -5.94
CA ASN A 135 1.21 13.44 -7.07
C ASN A 135 1.90 14.11 -8.27
N THR A 136 3.09 14.73 -8.13
CA THR A 136 3.88 15.20 -9.28
C THR A 136 4.33 14.02 -10.11
N ALA A 137 4.67 12.87 -9.51
CA ALA A 137 4.88 11.67 -10.28
C ALA A 137 3.59 11.26 -11.03
N TYR A 138 2.43 11.28 -10.38
CA TYR A 138 1.15 11.00 -11.04
C TYR A 138 0.70 12.14 -11.95
N LEU A 139 0.89 13.40 -11.58
CA LEU A 139 0.60 14.56 -12.43
C LEU A 139 1.53 14.63 -13.64
N LEU A 140 2.81 14.32 -13.48
CA LEU A 140 3.74 14.27 -14.62
C LEU A 140 3.39 13.10 -15.54
N VAL A 141 3.07 11.94 -15.02
CA VAL A 141 2.56 10.81 -15.82
C VAL A 141 1.25 11.19 -16.50
N THR A 142 0.31 11.80 -15.79
CA THR A 142 -0.96 12.27 -16.35
C THR A 142 -0.74 13.43 -17.35
N GLY A 143 0.18 14.36 -17.05
CA GLY A 143 0.60 15.43 -17.92
C GLY A 143 1.24 14.92 -19.23
N MET A 144 2.09 13.90 -19.13
CA MET A 144 2.65 13.20 -20.28
C MET A 144 1.55 12.50 -21.10
N LEU A 145 0.59 11.85 -20.43
CA LEU A 145 -0.55 11.19 -21.09
C LEU A 145 -1.50 12.19 -21.76
N ASN A 146 -1.71 13.37 -21.16
CA ASN A 146 -2.52 14.44 -21.75
C ASN A 146 -1.98 14.96 -23.09
N GLN A 147 -0.68 14.86 -23.34
CA GLN A 147 -0.08 15.24 -24.63
C GLN A 147 -0.53 14.31 -25.76
N PHE A 148 -1.00 13.10 -25.44
CA PHE A 148 -1.52 12.12 -26.40
C PHE A 148 -3.05 12.21 -26.58
N GLY A 149 -3.70 13.21 -25.97
CA GLY A 149 -5.12 13.49 -26.13
C GLY A 149 -6.00 13.06 -24.94
N THR A 150 -7.18 13.68 -24.89
CA THR A 150 -8.17 13.45 -23.83
C THR A 150 -8.60 11.99 -23.67
N PRO A 151 -8.80 11.20 -24.76
CA PRO A 151 -9.17 9.80 -24.63
C PRO A 151 -8.13 8.95 -23.90
N VAL A 152 -6.83 9.19 -24.15
CA VAL A 152 -5.73 8.47 -23.49
C VAL A 152 -5.70 8.79 -22.00
N ALA A 153 -5.85 10.05 -21.63
CA ALA A 153 -5.87 10.49 -20.25
C ALA A 153 -7.07 9.92 -19.47
N ALA A 154 -8.26 9.97 -20.06
CA ALA A 154 -9.48 9.41 -19.48
C ALA A 154 -9.36 7.88 -19.27
N ALA A 155 -8.93 7.17 -20.33
CA ALA A 155 -8.70 5.72 -20.27
C ALA A 155 -7.70 5.31 -19.20
N SER A 156 -6.60 6.07 -19.07
CA SER A 156 -5.58 5.83 -18.05
C SER A 156 -6.12 6.05 -16.64
N GLY A 157 -6.95 7.06 -16.42
CA GLY A 157 -7.61 7.31 -15.13
C GLY A 157 -8.53 6.18 -14.72
N VAL A 158 -9.33 5.65 -15.62
CA VAL A 158 -10.19 4.48 -15.39
C VAL A 158 -9.33 3.24 -15.13
N GLY A 159 -8.33 3.01 -15.98
CA GLY A 159 -7.41 1.88 -15.84
C GLY A 159 -6.68 1.87 -14.50
N LEU A 160 -6.24 3.03 -14.01
CA LEU A 160 -5.60 3.17 -12.70
C LEU A 160 -6.55 2.80 -11.54
N LYS A 161 -7.83 3.18 -11.62
CA LYS A 161 -8.83 2.78 -10.61
C LYS A 161 -9.04 1.28 -10.59
N ILE A 162 -9.21 0.66 -11.75
CA ILE A 162 -9.34 -0.80 -11.87
C ILE A 162 -8.10 -1.50 -11.31
N ASN A 163 -6.90 -1.03 -11.65
CA ASN A 163 -5.64 -1.57 -11.14
C ASN A 163 -5.53 -1.46 -9.61
N THR A 164 -5.97 -0.35 -9.04
CA THR A 164 -6.00 -0.15 -7.57
C THR A 164 -6.90 -1.17 -6.88
N PHE A 165 -8.12 -1.38 -7.40
CA PHE A 165 -9.03 -2.41 -6.88
C PHE A 165 -8.44 -3.82 -7.03
N ALA A 166 -7.86 -4.11 -8.20
CA ALA A 166 -7.21 -5.39 -8.47
C ALA A 166 -6.04 -5.66 -7.51
N GLY A 167 -5.34 -4.61 -7.03
CA GLY A 167 -4.20 -4.71 -6.11
C GLY A 167 -4.54 -4.77 -4.61
N MET A 168 -5.80 -4.59 -4.20
CA MET A 168 -6.17 -4.48 -2.77
C MET A 168 -5.80 -5.71 -1.93
N HIS A 169 -5.84 -6.90 -2.53
CA HIS A 169 -5.44 -8.13 -1.84
C HIS A 169 -3.97 -8.12 -1.43
N CYS A 170 -3.09 -7.46 -2.22
CA CYS A 170 -1.67 -7.32 -1.88
C CYS A 170 -1.49 -6.59 -0.54
N TRP A 171 -2.29 -5.56 -0.28
CA TRP A 171 -2.22 -4.79 0.97
C TRP A 171 -2.65 -5.62 2.17
N ALA A 172 -3.74 -6.38 2.06
CA ALA A 172 -4.23 -7.23 3.13
C ALA A 172 -3.25 -8.36 3.48
N ILE A 173 -2.71 -9.03 2.46
CA ILE A 173 -1.71 -10.10 2.62
C ILE A 173 -0.42 -9.49 3.21
N GLY A 174 0.01 -8.31 2.75
CA GLY A 174 1.17 -7.61 3.26
C GLY A 174 1.05 -7.28 4.75
N GLN A 175 -0.08 -6.72 5.20
CA GLN A 175 -0.33 -6.46 6.62
C GLN A 175 -0.26 -7.73 7.46
N ALA A 176 -0.80 -8.84 6.96
CA ALA A 176 -0.73 -10.13 7.62
C ALA A 176 0.73 -10.65 7.72
N ILE A 177 1.53 -10.49 6.66
CA ILE A 177 2.96 -10.85 6.66
C ILE A 177 3.71 -10.01 7.69
N THR A 178 3.51 -8.69 7.70
CA THR A 178 4.15 -7.78 8.66
C THR A 178 3.92 -8.21 10.11
N ALA A 179 2.65 -8.50 10.47
CA ALA A 179 2.29 -8.93 11.82
C ALA A 179 2.89 -10.30 12.18
N MET A 180 2.79 -11.28 11.27
CA MET A 180 3.31 -12.64 11.51
C MET A 180 4.83 -12.67 11.58
N VAL A 181 5.54 -11.92 10.75
CA VAL A 181 7.01 -11.79 10.78
C VAL A 181 7.44 -11.14 12.09
N GLY A 182 6.78 -10.05 12.50
CA GLY A 182 7.06 -9.38 13.78
C GLY A 182 6.94 -10.32 14.97
N GLN A 183 5.86 -11.13 15.02
CA GLN A 183 5.69 -12.14 16.08
C GLN A 183 6.77 -13.23 16.04
N CYS A 184 7.09 -13.74 14.85
CA CYS A 184 8.13 -14.77 14.72
C CYS A 184 9.50 -14.25 15.18
N LEU A 185 9.86 -13.00 14.88
CA LEU A 185 11.11 -12.40 15.35
C LEU A 185 11.11 -12.18 16.87
N GLY A 186 9.99 -11.67 17.43
CA GLY A 186 9.85 -11.52 18.87
C GLY A 186 10.01 -12.84 19.64
N ALA A 187 9.58 -13.95 19.03
CA ALA A 187 9.76 -15.31 19.58
C ALA A 187 11.11 -15.97 19.22
N GLY A 188 12.02 -15.29 18.50
CA GLY A 188 13.28 -15.87 18.03
C GLY A 188 13.12 -16.94 16.93
N GLN A 189 11.93 -17.09 16.33
CA GLN A 189 11.63 -18.13 15.33
C GLN A 189 11.97 -17.70 13.91
N ILE A 190 13.25 -17.49 13.59
CA ILE A 190 13.73 -16.98 12.30
C ILE A 190 13.29 -17.88 11.13
N GLU A 191 13.41 -19.19 11.24
CA GLU A 191 13.00 -20.13 10.19
C GLU A 191 11.50 -20.06 9.89
N ARG A 192 10.69 -19.81 10.93
CA ARG A 192 9.25 -19.61 10.74
C ARG A 192 8.97 -18.28 10.04
N ALA A 193 9.69 -17.21 10.39
CA ALA A 193 9.60 -15.93 9.67
C ALA A 193 9.89 -16.10 8.17
N ARG A 194 10.93 -16.86 7.81
CA ARG A 194 11.22 -17.19 6.41
C ARG A 194 10.07 -17.96 5.73
N LYS A 195 9.48 -18.94 6.44
CA LYS A 195 8.31 -19.68 5.92
C LYS A 195 7.12 -18.76 5.70
N VAL A 196 6.88 -17.80 6.60
CA VAL A 196 5.82 -16.79 6.44
C VAL A 196 6.01 -15.99 5.17
N VAL A 197 7.21 -15.47 4.93
CA VAL A 197 7.50 -14.67 3.72
C VAL A 197 7.35 -15.51 2.45
N ARG A 198 7.88 -16.73 2.42
CA ARG A 198 7.75 -17.62 1.25
C ARG A 198 6.30 -18.01 0.98
N SER A 199 5.55 -18.39 2.02
CA SER A 199 4.13 -18.73 1.88
C SER A 199 3.29 -17.51 1.51
N GLY A 200 3.62 -16.35 2.07
CA GLY A 200 2.96 -15.08 1.73
C GLY A 200 3.23 -14.67 0.29
N LEU A 201 4.46 -14.83 -0.18
CA LEU A 201 4.83 -14.56 -1.56
C LEU A 201 4.07 -15.48 -2.53
N LEU A 202 4.03 -16.79 -2.27
CA LEU A 202 3.30 -17.74 -3.10
C LEU A 202 1.79 -17.44 -3.11
N LEU A 203 1.21 -17.16 -1.94
CA LEU A 203 -0.21 -16.80 -1.84
C LEU A 203 -0.51 -15.51 -2.61
N ASN A 204 0.31 -14.46 -2.41
CA ASN A 204 0.11 -13.19 -3.07
C ASN A 204 0.25 -13.32 -4.59
N LEU A 205 1.26 -14.05 -5.07
CA LEU A 205 1.44 -14.33 -6.49
C LEU A 205 0.29 -15.14 -7.08
N ALA A 206 -0.21 -16.16 -6.37
CA ALA A 206 -1.33 -17.00 -6.85
C ALA A 206 -2.63 -16.19 -6.95
N VAL A 207 -2.96 -15.38 -5.93
CA VAL A 207 -4.15 -14.51 -5.96
C VAL A 207 -3.99 -13.45 -7.04
N THR A 208 -2.82 -12.82 -7.15
CA THR A 208 -2.56 -11.81 -8.18
C THR A 208 -2.65 -12.40 -9.58
N ALA A 209 -2.13 -13.61 -9.80
CA ALA A 209 -2.25 -14.30 -11.09
C ALA A 209 -3.72 -14.54 -11.47
N ALA A 210 -4.53 -15.02 -10.52
CA ALA A 210 -5.97 -15.22 -10.75
C ALA A 210 -6.69 -13.91 -11.07
N VAL A 211 -6.41 -12.84 -10.31
CA VAL A 211 -6.96 -11.49 -10.54
C VAL A 211 -6.48 -10.92 -11.88
N ALA A 212 -5.19 -11.06 -12.19
CA ALA A 212 -4.64 -10.59 -13.48
C ALA A 212 -5.32 -11.29 -14.65
N VAL A 213 -5.48 -12.63 -14.59
CA VAL A 213 -6.21 -13.38 -15.63
C VAL A 213 -7.64 -12.86 -15.75
N ALA A 214 -8.36 -12.67 -14.65
CA ALA A 214 -9.72 -12.14 -14.67
C ALA A 214 -9.77 -10.74 -15.31
N VAL A 215 -8.85 -9.84 -14.95
CA VAL A 215 -8.77 -8.50 -15.55
C VAL A 215 -8.43 -8.57 -17.05
N GLN A 216 -7.55 -9.48 -17.48
CA GLN A 216 -7.23 -9.65 -18.90
C GLN A 216 -8.44 -10.15 -19.73
N LEU A 217 -9.20 -11.09 -19.18
CA LEU A 217 -10.40 -11.64 -19.83
C LEU A 217 -11.55 -10.62 -19.86
N LEU A 218 -11.67 -9.80 -18.83
CA LEU A 218 -12.75 -8.82 -18.66
C LEU A 218 -12.29 -7.39 -18.96
N ALA A 219 -11.14 -7.18 -19.60
CA ALA A 219 -10.56 -5.84 -19.82
C ALA A 219 -11.53 -4.90 -20.55
N GLU A 220 -12.14 -5.35 -21.63
CA GLU A 220 -13.10 -4.56 -22.40
C GLU A 220 -14.40 -4.28 -21.64
N PRO A 221 -15.12 -5.28 -21.07
CA PRO A 221 -16.27 -5.03 -20.23
C PRO A 221 -15.99 -4.08 -19.05
N LEU A 222 -14.84 -4.22 -18.39
CA LEU A 222 -14.46 -3.36 -17.27
C LEU A 222 -14.28 -1.90 -17.68
N ILE A 223 -13.71 -1.61 -18.85
CA ILE A 223 -13.59 -0.25 -19.35
C ILE A 223 -14.95 0.29 -19.80
N CYS A 224 -15.75 -0.53 -20.51
CA CYS A 224 -17.09 -0.16 -20.97
C CYS A 224 -18.05 0.20 -19.82
N MET A 225 -17.85 -0.33 -18.62
CA MET A 225 -18.64 0.07 -17.44
C MET A 225 -18.47 1.55 -17.08
N PHE A 226 -17.34 2.19 -17.44
CA PHE A 226 -17.06 3.59 -17.15
C PHE A 226 -17.33 4.49 -18.35
N ASP A 227 -16.95 4.08 -19.55
CA ASP A 227 -17.23 4.77 -20.82
C ASP A 227 -17.40 3.74 -21.93
N GLY A 228 -18.65 3.45 -22.27
CA GLY A 228 -19.02 2.53 -23.36
C GLY A 228 -19.25 3.23 -24.70
N THR A 229 -19.09 4.57 -24.77
CA THR A 229 -19.47 5.36 -25.96
C THR A 229 -18.30 5.70 -26.88
N SER A 230 -17.09 5.82 -26.34
CA SER A 230 -15.90 6.22 -27.10
C SER A 230 -15.01 5.01 -27.43
N PRO A 231 -14.96 4.56 -28.71
CA PRO A 231 -14.10 3.43 -29.12
C PRO A 231 -12.61 3.68 -28.83
N GLU A 232 -12.16 4.91 -28.84
CA GLU A 232 -10.77 5.29 -28.59
C GLU A 232 -10.42 5.13 -27.09
N VAL A 233 -11.32 5.56 -26.19
CA VAL A 233 -11.16 5.36 -24.74
C VAL A 233 -11.13 3.85 -24.41
N ILE A 234 -12.01 3.06 -25.02
CA ILE A 234 -12.04 1.60 -24.83
C ILE A 234 -10.71 0.99 -25.26
N ARG A 235 -10.23 1.33 -26.47
CA ARG A 235 -8.96 0.79 -26.98
C ARG A 235 -7.77 1.14 -26.08
N CYS A 236 -7.63 2.40 -25.69
CA CYS A 236 -6.54 2.87 -24.83
C CYS A 236 -6.64 2.28 -23.42
N GLY A 237 -7.85 2.14 -22.85
CA GLY A 237 -8.09 1.55 -21.55
C GLY A 237 -7.80 0.06 -21.50
N VAL A 238 -8.21 -0.69 -22.52
CA VAL A 238 -7.88 -2.10 -22.67
C VAL A 238 -6.36 -2.28 -22.80
N GLN A 239 -5.70 -1.42 -23.56
CA GLN A 239 -4.25 -1.44 -23.70
C GLN A 239 -3.56 -1.15 -22.34
N TYR A 240 -4.07 -0.19 -21.56
CA TYR A 240 -3.58 0.07 -20.21
C TYR A 240 -3.68 -1.17 -19.34
N LEU A 241 -4.86 -1.81 -19.26
CA LEU A 241 -5.08 -3.00 -18.45
C LEU A 241 -4.19 -4.16 -18.90
N ARG A 242 -4.05 -4.37 -20.22
CA ARG A 242 -3.19 -5.42 -20.75
C ARG A 242 -1.71 -5.19 -20.45
N THR A 243 -1.25 -3.94 -20.37
CA THR A 243 0.15 -3.61 -20.07
C THR A 243 0.39 -3.57 -18.56
N CYS A 244 -0.43 -2.83 -17.81
CA CYS A 244 -0.18 -2.57 -16.38
C CYS A 244 -0.76 -3.64 -15.44
N CYS A 245 -1.81 -4.39 -15.85
CA CYS A 245 -2.42 -5.45 -15.04
C CYS A 245 -2.06 -6.85 -15.54
N SER A 246 -0.85 -7.05 -16.04
CA SER A 246 -0.35 -8.34 -16.54
C SER A 246 0.78 -8.89 -15.65
N ILE A 247 1.90 -9.21 -16.23
CA ILE A 247 3.11 -9.69 -15.52
C ILE A 247 3.60 -8.67 -14.48
N ASN A 248 3.42 -7.37 -14.76
CA ASN A 248 3.73 -6.31 -13.81
C ASN A 248 3.03 -6.48 -12.46
N SER A 249 1.76 -6.86 -12.44
CA SER A 249 1.03 -7.07 -11.18
C SER A 249 1.69 -8.14 -10.31
N LEU A 250 2.27 -9.18 -10.90
CA LEU A 250 3.02 -10.22 -10.19
C LEU A 250 4.31 -9.65 -9.58
N ILE A 251 5.03 -8.81 -10.32
CA ILE A 251 6.25 -8.16 -9.82
C ILE A 251 5.90 -7.19 -8.69
N TYR A 252 4.81 -6.43 -8.83
CA TYR A 252 4.29 -5.55 -7.77
C TYR A 252 3.91 -6.34 -6.52
N ALA A 253 3.23 -7.48 -6.66
CA ALA A 253 2.88 -8.35 -5.54
C ALA A 253 4.13 -8.89 -4.82
N ALA A 254 5.17 -9.25 -5.56
CA ALA A 254 6.44 -9.67 -4.99
C ALA A 254 7.14 -8.52 -4.25
N MET A 255 7.23 -7.34 -4.85
CA MET A 255 7.76 -6.13 -4.24
C MET A 255 7.04 -5.82 -2.93
N TYR A 256 5.71 -5.74 -2.97
CA TYR A 256 4.90 -5.40 -1.81
C TYR A 256 5.02 -6.42 -0.66
N THR A 257 5.14 -7.71 -1.00
CA THR A 257 5.40 -8.78 -0.02
C THR A 257 6.75 -8.59 0.67
N LEU A 258 7.80 -8.24 -0.08
CA LEU A 258 9.14 -8.01 0.45
C LEU A 258 9.23 -6.72 1.27
N ASP A 259 8.50 -5.68 0.88
CA ASP A 259 8.39 -4.44 1.66
C ASP A 259 7.66 -4.68 2.99
N SER A 260 6.57 -5.45 2.95
CA SER A 260 5.83 -5.85 4.15
C SER A 260 6.69 -6.69 5.11
N PHE A 261 7.53 -7.56 4.57
CA PHE A 261 8.54 -8.27 5.32
C PHE A 261 9.56 -7.31 5.94
N ALA A 262 10.11 -6.36 5.17
CA ALA A 262 11.09 -5.38 5.66
C ALA A 262 10.49 -4.54 6.80
N ILE A 263 9.24 -4.13 6.70
CA ILE A 263 8.51 -3.44 7.79
C ILE A 263 8.38 -4.37 9.01
N GLY A 264 8.01 -5.62 8.82
CA GLY A 264 7.82 -6.61 9.90
C GLY A 264 9.10 -6.92 10.69
N VAL A 265 10.27 -6.83 10.04
CA VAL A 265 11.58 -6.95 10.73
C VAL A 265 12.09 -5.62 11.33
N GLY A 266 11.28 -4.55 11.27
CA GLY A 266 11.66 -3.23 11.79
C GLY A 266 12.59 -2.45 10.84
N ALA A 267 12.69 -2.84 9.56
CA ALA A 267 13.50 -2.17 8.55
C ALA A 267 12.65 -1.32 7.58
N ALA A 268 11.74 -0.51 8.11
CA ALA A 268 10.81 0.31 7.33
C ALA A 268 11.51 1.26 6.33
N HIS A 269 12.78 1.65 6.61
CA HIS A 269 13.58 2.45 5.68
C HIS A 269 13.82 1.75 4.33
N VAL A 270 13.88 0.41 4.30
CA VAL A 270 14.03 -0.36 3.04
C VAL A 270 12.77 -0.19 2.20
N ALA A 271 11.59 -0.35 2.79
CA ALA A 271 10.32 -0.13 2.10
C ALA A 271 10.17 1.32 1.62
N MET A 272 10.61 2.31 2.41
CA MET A 272 10.62 3.72 2.00
C MET A 272 11.53 3.95 0.79
N VAL A 273 12.75 3.42 0.79
CA VAL A 273 13.67 3.52 -0.35
C VAL A 273 13.07 2.87 -1.58
N ASN A 274 12.46 1.69 -1.44
CA ASN A 274 11.78 0.99 -2.54
C ASN A 274 10.63 1.82 -3.14
N ALA A 275 9.83 2.49 -2.30
CA ALA A 275 8.77 3.37 -2.78
C ALA A 275 9.31 4.58 -3.56
N LEU A 276 10.42 5.17 -3.13
CA LEU A 276 11.09 6.26 -3.86
C LEU A 276 11.69 5.77 -5.18
N LEU A 277 12.32 4.59 -5.19
CA LEU A 277 12.85 3.97 -6.40
C LEU A 277 11.73 3.70 -7.42
N ASP A 278 10.60 3.13 -6.98
CA ASP A 278 9.44 2.88 -7.84
C ASP A 278 8.89 4.18 -8.43
N ALA A 279 8.55 5.15 -7.57
CA ALA A 279 7.80 6.33 -8.00
C ALA A 279 8.64 7.34 -8.79
N VAL A 280 9.87 7.63 -8.34
CA VAL A 280 10.67 8.76 -8.85
C VAL A 280 11.79 8.31 -9.76
N VAL A 281 12.51 7.24 -9.39
CA VAL A 281 13.73 6.83 -10.10
C VAL A 281 13.41 6.00 -11.34
N VAL A 282 12.41 5.12 -11.28
CA VAL A 282 12.10 4.22 -12.40
C VAL A 282 10.88 4.71 -13.18
N ARG A 283 9.74 4.89 -12.53
CA ARG A 283 8.46 5.17 -13.21
C ARG A 283 8.53 6.40 -14.11
N LEU A 284 9.01 7.52 -13.61
CA LEU A 284 9.06 8.77 -14.37
C LEU A 284 10.13 8.76 -15.47
N PRO A 285 11.42 8.47 -15.19
CA PRO A 285 12.46 8.53 -16.22
C PRO A 285 12.27 7.47 -17.30
N VAL A 286 11.91 6.24 -16.92
CA VAL A 286 11.69 5.16 -17.91
C VAL A 286 10.46 5.45 -18.76
N GLY A 287 9.34 5.90 -18.13
CA GLY A 287 8.14 6.29 -18.87
C GLY A 287 8.41 7.41 -19.87
N TRP A 288 9.15 8.44 -19.46
CA TRP A 288 9.55 9.53 -20.33
C TRP A 288 10.46 9.07 -21.47
N LEU A 289 11.51 8.29 -21.14
CA LEU A 289 12.47 7.77 -22.14
C LEU A 289 11.78 6.92 -23.20
N LEU A 290 10.87 6.04 -22.79
CA LEU A 290 10.15 5.17 -23.72
C LEU A 290 9.13 5.95 -24.56
N ALA A 291 8.46 6.93 -23.97
CA ALA A 291 7.40 7.67 -24.65
C ALA A 291 7.93 8.64 -25.72
N PHE A 292 8.96 9.42 -25.40
CA PHE A 292 9.42 10.53 -26.22
C PHE A 292 10.68 10.18 -27.03
N PRO A 293 11.86 9.89 -26.45
CA PRO A 293 13.05 9.57 -27.21
C PRO A 293 12.92 8.31 -28.07
N LEU A 294 12.28 7.26 -27.55
CA LEU A 294 12.06 6.00 -28.27
C LEU A 294 10.77 5.98 -29.09
N SER A 295 10.01 7.10 -29.10
CA SER A 295 8.80 7.30 -29.91
C SER A 295 7.71 6.23 -29.76
N LEU A 296 7.64 5.55 -28.59
CA LEU A 296 6.56 4.58 -28.32
C LEU A 296 5.23 5.24 -27.93
N GLY A 297 5.19 6.58 -27.85
CA GLY A 297 4.00 7.32 -27.49
C GLY A 297 3.47 6.96 -26.08
N PHE A 298 2.15 7.01 -25.90
CA PHE A 298 1.53 6.70 -24.60
C PHE A 298 1.77 5.26 -24.13
N SER A 299 2.02 4.32 -25.04
CA SER A 299 2.40 2.93 -24.71
C SER A 299 3.73 2.87 -23.95
N GLY A 300 4.66 3.79 -24.24
CA GLY A 300 5.91 3.94 -23.52
C GLY A 300 5.70 4.31 -22.04
N ILE A 301 4.71 5.16 -21.76
CA ILE A 301 4.35 5.54 -20.38
C ILE A 301 3.74 4.34 -19.65
N TYR A 302 2.88 3.57 -20.29
CA TYR A 302 2.31 2.35 -19.71
C TYR A 302 3.39 1.31 -19.41
N LEU A 303 4.35 1.14 -20.30
CA LEU A 303 5.52 0.28 -20.08
C LEU A 303 6.40 0.77 -18.94
N GLY A 304 6.64 2.09 -18.84
CA GLY A 304 7.37 2.69 -17.72
C GLY A 304 6.70 2.38 -16.37
N GLN A 305 5.37 2.48 -16.31
CA GLN A 305 4.59 2.04 -15.14
C GLN A 305 4.72 0.54 -14.90
N ALA A 306 4.69 -0.27 -15.95
CA ALA A 306 4.79 -1.71 -15.85
C ALA A 306 6.18 -2.18 -15.39
N LEU A 307 7.24 -1.48 -15.73
CA LEU A 307 8.61 -1.83 -15.36
C LEU A 307 9.04 -1.28 -13.99
N SER A 308 8.31 -0.29 -13.46
CA SER A 308 8.72 0.44 -12.25
C SER A 308 8.92 -0.45 -11.01
N PRO A 309 8.15 -1.51 -10.73
CA PRO A 309 8.35 -2.31 -9.53
C PRO A 309 9.50 -3.32 -9.63
N ILE A 310 10.16 -3.46 -10.78
CA ILE A 310 11.23 -4.45 -10.96
C ILE A 310 12.43 -4.15 -10.05
N LEU A 311 12.95 -2.93 -10.10
CA LEU A 311 14.12 -2.54 -9.32
C LEU A 311 13.86 -2.62 -7.80
N PRO A 312 12.76 -2.08 -7.26
CA PRO A 312 12.39 -2.25 -5.85
C PRO A 312 12.22 -3.72 -5.44
N ALA A 313 11.61 -4.55 -6.30
CA ALA A 313 11.46 -5.98 -6.03
C ALA A 313 12.82 -6.68 -5.92
N LEU A 314 13.79 -6.32 -6.76
CA LEU A 314 15.16 -6.83 -6.69
C LEU A 314 15.87 -6.39 -5.41
N VAL A 315 15.75 -5.12 -5.02
CA VAL A 315 16.31 -4.59 -3.75
C VAL A 315 15.71 -5.35 -2.56
N GLY A 316 14.39 -5.51 -2.51
CA GLY A 316 13.72 -6.29 -1.47
C GLY A 316 14.18 -7.75 -1.43
N LEU A 317 14.36 -8.38 -2.59
CA LEU A 317 14.83 -9.76 -2.69
C LEU A 317 16.29 -9.90 -2.23
N VAL A 318 17.17 -8.96 -2.59
CA VAL A 318 18.57 -8.92 -2.12
C VAL A 318 18.59 -8.75 -0.61
N TYR A 319 17.77 -7.83 -0.06
CA TYR A 319 17.65 -7.65 1.38
C TYR A 319 17.19 -8.92 2.08
N PHE A 320 16.17 -9.62 1.56
CA PHE A 320 15.70 -10.89 2.11
C PHE A 320 16.76 -11.98 2.07
N LYS A 321 17.50 -12.10 0.96
CA LYS A 321 18.56 -13.12 0.77
C LYS A 321 19.85 -12.81 1.55
N SER A 322 20.17 -11.55 1.78
CA SER A 322 21.40 -11.13 2.50
C SER A 322 21.48 -11.59 3.94
N ARG A 323 20.34 -11.99 4.53
CA ARG A 323 20.20 -12.44 5.93
C ARG A 323 20.65 -11.40 6.99
N VAL A 324 20.98 -10.19 6.58
CA VAL A 324 21.37 -9.09 7.49
C VAL A 324 20.26 -8.82 8.52
N TRP A 325 19.00 -9.06 8.16
CA TRP A 325 17.85 -8.92 9.04
C TRP A 325 17.81 -9.96 10.17
N GLU A 326 18.49 -11.11 10.04
CA GLU A 326 18.52 -12.17 11.05
C GLU A 326 19.33 -11.77 12.29
N GLY A 327 20.35 -10.92 12.11
CA GLY A 327 21.17 -10.36 13.18
C GLY A 327 20.54 -9.14 13.86
N ARG A 328 19.39 -8.66 13.41
CA ARG A 328 18.69 -7.56 14.07
C ARG A 328 18.09 -8.06 15.37
N THR A 329 18.52 -7.48 16.47
CA THR A 329 17.88 -7.69 17.77
C THR A 329 16.44 -7.17 17.65
N PRO A 330 15.41 -7.94 18.11
CA PRO A 330 14.06 -7.41 18.24
C PRO A 330 14.13 -6.07 18.99
N VAL A 331 13.31 -5.12 18.58
CA VAL A 331 13.22 -3.81 19.27
C VAL A 331 12.93 -4.00 20.76
N HIS A 332 12.32 -5.13 21.11
CA HIS A 332 12.10 -5.56 22.46
C HIS A 332 12.96 -6.81 22.76
N LYS A 333 13.99 -6.64 23.60
CA LYS A 333 14.73 -7.76 24.19
C LYS A 333 13.83 -8.39 25.25
N PRO A 334 13.49 -9.69 25.17
CA PRO A 334 12.80 -10.33 26.30
C PRO A 334 13.66 -10.16 27.56
N PRO A 335 13.06 -9.93 28.74
CA PRO A 335 13.80 -9.92 29.97
C PRO A 335 14.58 -11.23 30.07
N ALA A 336 15.87 -11.15 30.43
CA ALA A 336 16.74 -12.30 30.56
C ALA A 336 16.04 -13.34 31.48
N GLN A 337 15.83 -14.55 30.97
CA GLN A 337 15.31 -15.66 31.79
C GLN A 337 16.40 -16.04 32.83
N GLY A 338 16.53 -15.26 33.87
CA GLY A 338 17.59 -15.46 34.82
C GLY A 338 17.46 -14.58 36.05
N SER A 339 16.30 -14.59 36.72
CA SER A 339 16.21 -14.22 38.15
C SER A 339 14.83 -14.60 38.74
N ARG A 340 14.45 -15.87 38.56
CA ARG A 340 13.44 -16.51 39.40
C ARG A 340 14.08 -17.70 40.05
N ASN A 341 15.10 -17.44 40.89
CA ASN A 341 15.53 -18.30 41.97
C ASN A 341 16.13 -17.35 43.02
N GLU A 342 15.28 -16.88 43.88
CA GLU A 342 15.54 -16.69 45.31
C GLU A 342 14.23 -16.20 45.95
#